data_a0715d3feb1d5cdc4d831a8846472cd9
#
_entry.id   a0715d3feb1d5cdc4d831a8846472cd9
#
_cell.length_a   1.000
_cell.length_b   1.000
_cell.length_c   1.000
_cell.angle_alpha   90.00
_cell.angle_beta   90.00
_cell.angle_gamma   90.00
#
_symmetry.space_group_name_H-M   'P 1'
#
loop_
_entity.id
_entity.type
_entity.pdbx_description
1 polymer ?
#
loop_
_entity_poly.entity_id
_entity_poly.type
_entity_poly.pdbx_seq_one_letter_code
_entity_poly.pdbx_strand_id
1 'polypeptide(L)'
;RALLDEFPNVAIMRTFSKAYGLANYRVGYMMTPLELANYMQTIRLPYNLNTLSQVAAEAAFDDQEFLARTVSQNAEERTKWESLFDELGIHYYKSEANFIFFASPDAEGLADAWLKSGYQVRRGQREGWLRLTIPMPQDGDIMRKILRDFMN
;
A
#
# COMPACT_ATOMS: atom_id res chain seq x y z
N ARG A 1 6.79 18.40 -4.78
CA ARG A 1 7.21 19.27 -5.90
C ARG A 1 8.44 20.08 -5.50
N ALA A 2 8.51 20.66 -4.29
CA ALA A 2 9.65 21.44 -3.79
C ALA A 2 11.01 20.72 -3.98
N LEU A 3 11.08 19.42 -3.72
CA LEU A 3 12.31 18.65 -3.92
C LEU A 3 12.82 18.63 -5.37
N LEU A 4 11.93 18.72 -6.35
CA LEU A 4 12.31 18.75 -7.76
C LEU A 4 12.91 20.10 -8.17
N ASP A 5 12.55 21.16 -7.45
CA ASP A 5 13.08 22.51 -7.69
C ASP A 5 14.45 22.71 -7.01
N GLU A 6 14.71 21.93 -5.93
CA GLU A 6 15.92 22.03 -5.10
C GLU A 6 17.03 21.07 -5.56
N PHE A 7 16.66 19.84 -6.01
CA PHE A 7 17.63 18.80 -6.33
C PHE A 7 17.53 18.33 -7.79
N PRO A 8 18.59 18.48 -8.60
CA PRO A 8 18.57 18.10 -10.01
C PRO A 8 18.59 16.59 -10.25
N ASN A 9 18.90 15.78 -9.24
CA ASN A 9 19.01 14.32 -9.31
C ASN A 9 17.84 13.58 -8.63
N VAL A 10 16.73 14.29 -8.34
CA VAL A 10 15.55 13.68 -7.73
C VAL A 10 14.54 13.24 -8.78
N ALA A 11 13.95 12.05 -8.57
CA ALA A 11 12.80 11.56 -9.31
C ALA A 11 11.69 11.15 -8.34
N ILE A 12 10.50 11.69 -8.52
CA ILE A 12 9.31 11.34 -7.73
C ILE A 12 8.45 10.39 -8.55
N MET A 13 8.33 9.15 -8.07
CA MET A 13 7.50 8.13 -8.74
C MET A 13 6.11 8.05 -8.12
N ARG A 14 5.10 7.83 -8.96
CA ARG A 14 3.71 7.57 -8.57
C ARG A 14 3.17 6.37 -9.31
N THR A 15 2.23 5.67 -8.71
CA THR A 15 1.61 4.47 -9.29
C THR A 15 0.10 4.55 -9.24
N PHE A 16 -0.56 4.01 -10.24
CA PHE A 16 -2.00 3.79 -10.26
C PHE A 16 -2.40 2.41 -9.66
N SER A 17 -1.42 1.60 -9.25
CA SER A 17 -1.64 0.22 -8.80
C SER A 17 -2.31 0.09 -7.42
N LYS A 18 -2.41 1.15 -6.62
CA LYS A 18 -2.92 1.09 -5.23
C LYS A 18 -4.20 1.90 -5.09
N ALA A 19 -4.13 3.14 -4.65
CA ALA A 19 -5.29 3.97 -4.35
C ALA A 19 -6.24 4.20 -5.53
N TYR A 20 -5.73 4.15 -6.76
CA TYR A 20 -6.54 4.20 -7.98
C TYR A 20 -7.12 2.85 -8.42
N GLY A 21 -6.80 1.73 -7.79
CA GLY A 21 -7.34 0.42 -8.11
C GLY A 21 -6.84 -0.23 -9.41
N LEU A 22 -5.86 0.36 -10.10
CA LEU A 22 -5.43 -0.06 -11.45
C LEU A 22 -4.17 -0.95 -11.46
N ALA A 23 -4.03 -1.87 -10.52
CA ALA A 23 -2.82 -2.69 -10.38
C ALA A 23 -2.49 -3.50 -11.64
N ASN A 24 -3.51 -4.07 -12.30
CA ASN A 24 -3.35 -4.91 -13.49
C ASN A 24 -3.01 -4.11 -14.76
N TYR A 25 -3.31 -2.82 -14.78
CA TYR A 25 -3.03 -1.95 -15.94
C TYR A 25 -1.56 -1.55 -16.08
N ARG A 26 -0.73 -1.80 -15.07
CA ARG A 26 0.72 -1.55 -15.05
C ARG A 26 1.10 -0.11 -15.36
N VAL A 27 0.37 0.86 -14.80
CA VAL A 27 0.56 2.30 -15.04
C VAL A 27 1.20 2.96 -13.83
N GLY A 28 2.12 3.84 -14.10
CA GLY A 28 2.72 4.78 -13.18
C GLY A 28 3.33 5.95 -13.93
N TYR A 29 3.74 6.97 -13.22
CA TYR A 29 4.44 8.11 -13.81
C TYR A 29 5.59 8.56 -12.92
N MET A 30 6.52 9.26 -13.53
CA MET A 30 7.68 9.84 -12.87
C MET A 30 7.71 11.35 -13.15
N MET A 31 7.95 12.13 -12.12
CA MET A 31 8.24 13.56 -12.21
C MET A 31 9.72 13.75 -11.86
N THR A 32 10.45 14.45 -12.73
CA THR A 32 11.88 14.68 -12.56
C THR A 32 12.30 15.92 -13.35
N PRO A 33 13.47 16.54 -13.08
CA PRO A 33 14.01 17.62 -13.91
C PRO A 33 14.13 17.21 -15.40
N LEU A 34 13.99 18.21 -16.27
CA LEU A 34 13.87 18.00 -17.72
C LEU A 34 15.04 17.19 -18.31
N GLU A 35 16.26 17.45 -17.85
CA GLU A 35 17.45 16.75 -18.34
C GLU A 35 17.34 15.26 -18.08
N LEU A 36 17.00 14.85 -16.84
CA LEU A 36 16.83 13.45 -16.48
C LEU A 36 15.61 12.84 -17.19
N ALA A 37 14.52 13.59 -17.36
CA ALA A 37 13.37 13.12 -18.14
C ALA A 37 13.75 12.79 -19.59
N ASN A 38 14.57 13.63 -20.24
CA ASN A 38 15.07 13.39 -21.59
C ASN A 38 15.94 12.13 -21.67
N TYR A 39 16.83 11.93 -20.71
CA TYR A 39 17.62 10.69 -20.63
C TYR A 39 16.71 9.44 -20.50
N MET A 40 15.72 9.49 -19.64
CA MET A 40 14.79 8.36 -19.47
C MET A 40 13.99 8.05 -20.73
N GLN A 41 13.68 9.07 -21.56
CA GLN A 41 13.02 8.84 -22.86
C GLN A 41 13.92 8.07 -23.84
N THR A 42 15.23 8.24 -23.79
CA THR A 42 16.15 7.53 -24.71
C THR A 42 16.25 6.03 -24.44
N ILE A 43 16.01 5.61 -23.21
CA ILE A 43 16.06 4.18 -22.79
C ILE A 43 14.68 3.54 -22.68
N ARG A 44 13.62 4.31 -22.91
CA ARG A 44 12.25 3.83 -22.84
C ARG A 44 11.97 2.86 -23.98
N LEU A 45 11.39 1.68 -23.64
CA LEU A 45 10.99 0.72 -24.64
C LEU A 45 9.86 1.27 -25.52
N PRO A 46 9.87 1.04 -26.83
CA PRO A 46 8.74 1.34 -27.69
C PRO A 46 7.48 0.63 -27.17
N TYR A 47 6.35 1.33 -27.23
CA TYR A 47 5.04 0.78 -26.81
C TYR A 47 4.99 0.25 -25.37
N ASN A 48 5.82 0.78 -24.48
CA ASN A 48 5.92 0.37 -23.07
C ASN A 48 4.61 0.51 -22.28
N LEU A 49 3.65 1.27 -22.78
CA LEU A 49 2.33 1.46 -22.18
C LEU A 49 1.25 1.33 -23.26
N ASN A 50 0.33 0.38 -23.10
CA ASN A 50 -0.75 0.17 -24.05
C ASN A 50 -1.85 1.24 -23.92
N THR A 51 -2.64 1.43 -24.97
CA THR A 51 -3.67 2.47 -25.05
C THR A 51 -4.75 2.30 -23.97
N LEU A 52 -5.20 1.07 -23.69
CA LEU A 52 -6.22 0.83 -22.67
C LEU A 52 -5.75 1.26 -21.28
N SER A 53 -4.49 1.00 -20.96
CA SER A 53 -3.88 1.43 -19.70
C SER A 53 -3.79 2.96 -19.59
N GLN A 54 -3.50 3.65 -20.69
CA GLN A 54 -3.47 5.12 -20.73
C GLN A 54 -4.85 5.70 -20.48
N VAL A 55 -5.86 5.26 -21.23
CA VAL A 55 -7.26 5.71 -21.08
C VAL A 55 -7.79 5.44 -19.68
N ALA A 56 -7.52 4.24 -19.13
CA ALA A 56 -7.93 3.89 -17.77
C ALA A 56 -7.26 4.77 -16.72
N ALA A 57 -5.98 5.08 -16.88
CA ALA A 57 -5.25 5.94 -15.97
C ALA A 57 -5.73 7.40 -16.03
N GLU A 58 -6.03 7.91 -17.20
CA GLU A 58 -6.59 9.26 -17.41
C GLU A 58 -7.96 9.38 -16.72
N ALA A 59 -8.87 8.45 -17.00
CA ALA A 59 -10.17 8.41 -16.34
C ALA A 59 -10.10 8.30 -14.82
N ALA A 60 -9.19 7.44 -14.30
CA ALA A 60 -8.99 7.30 -12.87
C ALA A 60 -8.34 8.53 -12.22
N PHE A 61 -7.48 9.25 -12.96
CA PHE A 61 -6.87 10.48 -12.48
C PHE A 61 -7.90 11.60 -12.32
N ASP A 62 -8.92 11.63 -13.15
CA ASP A 62 -10.00 12.62 -13.09
C ASP A 62 -11.01 12.30 -11.96
N ASP A 63 -11.09 11.05 -11.50
CA ASP A 63 -11.96 10.64 -10.38
C ASP A 63 -11.29 10.90 -9.01
N GLN A 64 -11.17 12.15 -8.65
CA GLN A 64 -10.56 12.57 -7.38
C GLN A 64 -11.43 12.22 -6.17
N GLU A 65 -12.73 12.04 -6.35
CA GLU A 65 -13.63 11.61 -5.27
C GLU A 65 -13.37 10.17 -4.87
N PHE A 66 -13.21 9.27 -5.84
CA PHE A 66 -12.83 7.87 -5.57
C PHE A 66 -11.49 7.80 -4.86
N LEU A 67 -10.49 8.55 -5.34
CA LEU A 67 -9.16 8.59 -4.74
C LEU A 67 -9.22 9.06 -3.27
N ALA A 68 -9.89 10.18 -3.01
CA ALA A 68 -10.00 10.74 -1.66
C ALA A 68 -10.71 9.78 -0.71
N ARG A 69 -11.80 9.16 -1.12
CA ARG A 69 -12.54 8.17 -0.35
C ARG A 69 -11.68 6.94 -0.03
N THR A 70 -10.97 6.41 -1.01
CA THR A 70 -10.08 5.25 -0.81
C THR A 70 -8.94 5.56 0.16
N VAL A 71 -8.34 6.73 0.06
CA VAL A 71 -7.23 7.15 0.94
C VAL A 71 -7.74 7.37 2.37
N SER A 72 -8.89 8.05 2.55
CA SER A 72 -9.50 8.30 3.86
C SER A 72 -9.85 7.00 4.56
N GLN A 73 -10.58 6.11 3.88
CA GLN A 73 -10.95 4.80 4.41
C GLN A 73 -9.73 3.96 4.83
N ASN A 74 -8.67 3.97 4.02
CA ASN A 74 -7.43 3.27 4.36
C ASN A 74 -6.76 3.87 5.60
N ALA A 75 -6.73 5.19 5.72
CA ALA A 75 -6.15 5.88 6.87
C ALA A 75 -6.95 5.59 8.15
N GLU A 76 -8.28 5.64 8.09
CA GLU A 76 -9.16 5.33 9.22
C GLU A 76 -8.98 3.88 9.72
N GLU A 77 -8.97 2.91 8.78
CA GLU A 77 -8.76 1.51 9.15
C GLU A 77 -7.35 1.26 9.68
N ARG A 78 -6.32 1.92 9.13
CA ARG A 78 -4.96 1.84 9.65
C ARG A 78 -4.89 2.33 11.10
N THR A 79 -5.52 3.45 11.41
CA THR A 79 -5.58 3.98 12.79
C THR A 79 -6.22 2.98 13.76
N LYS A 80 -7.28 2.27 13.36
CA LYS A 80 -7.90 1.22 14.20
C LYS A 80 -6.93 0.06 14.49
N TRP A 81 -6.10 -0.32 13.51
CA TRP A 81 -5.09 -1.34 13.69
C TRP A 81 -3.94 -0.86 14.60
N GLU A 82 -3.46 0.36 14.40
CA GLU A 82 -2.41 0.96 15.23
C GLU A 82 -2.89 1.05 16.69
N SER A 83 -4.12 1.51 16.92
CA SER A 83 -4.71 1.57 18.26
C SER A 83 -4.82 0.19 18.93
N LEU A 84 -5.17 -0.85 18.17
CA LEU A 84 -5.22 -2.21 18.67
C LEU A 84 -3.83 -2.76 19.00
N PHE A 85 -2.84 -2.46 18.17
CA PHE A 85 -1.45 -2.88 18.43
C PHE A 85 -0.90 -2.19 19.68
N ASP A 86 -1.19 -0.91 19.88
CA ASP A 86 -0.82 -0.17 21.09
C ASP A 86 -1.49 -0.77 22.34
N GLU A 87 -2.78 -1.10 22.27
CA GLU A 87 -3.54 -1.74 23.34
C GLU A 87 -2.95 -3.11 23.75
N LEU A 88 -2.56 -3.92 22.75
CA LEU A 88 -2.01 -5.26 22.96
C LEU A 88 -0.50 -5.28 23.20
N GLY A 89 0.17 -4.12 23.19
CA GLY A 89 1.63 -4.02 23.34
C GLY A 89 2.40 -4.63 22.15
N ILE A 90 1.79 -4.70 20.98
CA ILE A 90 2.40 -5.25 19.77
C ILE A 90 3.29 -4.19 19.14
N HIS A 91 4.56 -4.54 18.90
CA HIS A 91 5.48 -3.64 18.22
C HIS A 91 5.20 -3.59 16.72
N TYR A 92 5.10 -2.37 16.16
CA TYR A 92 4.88 -2.14 14.73
C TYR A 92 5.64 -0.91 14.24
N TYR A 93 5.83 -0.79 12.95
CA TYR A 93 6.32 0.43 12.32
C TYR A 93 5.14 1.28 11.86
N LYS A 94 5.11 2.56 12.27
CA LYS A 94 4.15 3.53 11.73
C LYS A 94 4.18 3.54 10.21
N SER A 95 3.01 3.56 9.61
CA SER A 95 2.85 3.44 8.16
C SER A 95 1.99 4.56 7.60
N GLU A 96 2.38 5.05 6.42
CA GLU A 96 1.54 5.90 5.56
C GLU A 96 1.09 5.13 4.31
N ALA A 97 1.39 3.83 4.25
CA ALA A 97 1.04 2.94 3.16
C ALA A 97 -0.31 2.23 3.39
N ASN A 98 -0.67 1.34 2.48
CA ASN A 98 -1.84 0.47 2.60
C ASN A 98 -1.52 -0.85 3.34
N PHE A 99 -0.50 -0.86 4.18
CA PHE A 99 -0.13 -2.02 5.01
C PHE A 99 0.58 -1.56 6.28
N ILE A 100 0.60 -2.43 7.30
CA ILE A 100 1.41 -2.28 8.51
C ILE A 100 2.34 -3.49 8.61
N PHE A 101 3.58 -3.24 9.03
CA PHE A 101 4.57 -4.27 9.34
C PHE A 101 4.73 -4.34 10.86
N PHE A 102 4.46 -5.49 11.45
CA PHE A 102 4.37 -5.65 12.91
C PHE A 102 4.95 -6.99 13.37
N ALA A 103 5.38 -7.03 14.63
CA ALA A 103 5.90 -8.23 15.28
C ALA A 103 4.78 -9.03 15.95
N SER A 104 4.92 -10.37 16.00
CA SER A 104 4.08 -11.24 16.81
C SER A 104 4.96 -12.29 17.49
N PRO A 105 4.71 -12.64 18.76
CA PRO A 105 5.43 -13.71 19.46
C PRO A 105 5.32 -15.05 18.73
N ASP A 106 4.17 -15.33 18.13
CA ASP A 106 3.91 -16.46 17.25
C ASP A 106 3.31 -15.96 15.93
N ALA A 107 4.19 -15.48 15.05
CA ALA A 107 3.78 -14.94 13.75
C ALA A 107 3.17 -16.00 12.82
N GLU A 108 3.68 -17.22 12.85
CA GLU A 108 3.18 -18.31 12.02
C GLU A 108 1.80 -18.78 12.50
N GLY A 109 1.62 -19.00 13.81
CA GLY A 109 0.33 -19.37 14.39
C GLY A 109 -0.75 -18.31 14.14
N LEU A 110 -0.43 -17.03 14.30
CA LEU A 110 -1.36 -15.94 14.01
C LEU A 110 -1.74 -15.90 12.53
N ALA A 111 -0.76 -16.02 11.64
CA ALA A 111 -1.03 -16.04 10.20
C ALA A 111 -1.89 -17.25 9.80
N ASP A 112 -1.71 -18.41 10.44
CA ASP A 112 -2.54 -19.60 10.24
C ASP A 112 -3.97 -19.42 10.79
N ALA A 113 -4.13 -18.74 11.93
CA ALA A 113 -5.44 -18.41 12.49
C ALA A 113 -6.26 -17.52 11.54
N TRP A 114 -5.63 -16.49 10.96
CA TRP A 114 -6.26 -15.68 9.94
C TRP A 114 -6.55 -16.45 8.66
N LEU A 115 -5.61 -17.29 8.20
CA LEU A 115 -5.78 -18.08 6.98
C LEU A 115 -6.94 -19.08 7.09
N LYS A 116 -7.15 -19.73 8.25
CA LYS A 116 -8.31 -20.59 8.52
C LYS A 116 -9.65 -19.85 8.39
N SER A 117 -9.64 -18.54 8.59
CA SER A 117 -10.80 -17.66 8.42
C SER A 117 -10.87 -16.99 7.04
N GLY A 118 -10.00 -17.39 6.10
CA GLY A 118 -9.98 -16.87 4.73
C GLY A 118 -9.12 -15.64 4.52
N TYR A 119 -8.34 -15.19 5.53
CA TYR A 119 -7.51 -13.98 5.44
C TYR A 119 -6.03 -14.34 5.33
N GLN A 120 -5.40 -13.90 4.26
CA GLN A 120 -3.97 -14.12 4.04
C GLN A 120 -3.17 -12.86 4.35
N VAL A 121 -2.13 -13.01 5.20
CA VAL A 121 -1.12 -11.98 5.48
C VAL A 121 0.23 -12.38 4.89
N ARG A 122 1.10 -11.41 4.66
CA ARG A 122 2.43 -11.69 4.11
C ARG A 122 3.40 -12.09 5.23
N ARG A 123 4.01 -13.26 5.06
CA ARG A 123 5.04 -13.87 5.92
C ARG A 123 6.44 -13.70 5.33
N GLY A 124 7.46 -14.11 6.07
CA GLY A 124 8.80 -14.39 5.57
C GLY A 124 9.68 -13.18 5.21
N GLN A 125 9.27 -11.95 5.55
CA GLN A 125 10.13 -10.78 5.35
C GLN A 125 11.15 -10.60 6.49
N ARG A 126 10.77 -11.03 7.69
CA ARG A 126 11.59 -11.07 8.89
C ARG A 126 10.98 -12.09 9.84
N GLU A 127 11.82 -12.87 10.52
CA GLU A 127 11.37 -13.83 11.53
C GLU A 127 10.60 -13.14 12.65
N GLY A 128 9.45 -13.69 13.05
CA GLY A 128 8.56 -13.10 14.05
C GLY A 128 7.78 -11.87 13.58
N TRP A 129 7.78 -11.55 12.27
CA TRP A 129 7.10 -10.39 11.72
C TRP A 129 6.12 -10.74 10.60
N LEU A 130 5.03 -10.00 10.57
CA LEU A 130 3.99 -10.11 9.53
C LEU A 130 3.75 -8.76 8.87
N ARG A 131 3.32 -8.79 7.60
CA ARG A 131 2.82 -7.60 6.92
C ARG A 131 1.34 -7.75 6.64
N LEU A 132 0.54 -6.96 7.34
CA LEU A 132 -0.90 -6.86 7.15
C LEU A 132 -1.21 -5.78 6.11
N THR A 133 -1.83 -6.15 4.99
CA THR A 133 -2.47 -5.18 4.11
C THR A 133 -3.74 -4.70 4.79
N ILE A 134 -3.97 -3.38 4.83
CA ILE A 134 -5.16 -2.79 5.46
C ILE A 134 -6.40 -3.31 4.70
N PRO A 135 -7.27 -4.07 5.39
CA PRO A 135 -8.46 -4.66 4.76
C PRO A 135 -9.61 -3.65 4.66
N MET A 136 -10.70 -4.08 4.04
CA MET A 136 -11.97 -3.35 4.14
C MET A 136 -12.48 -3.34 5.59
N PRO A 137 -13.30 -2.35 6.01
CA PRO A 137 -13.73 -2.21 7.41
C PRO A 137 -14.34 -3.47 8.02
N GLN A 138 -15.26 -4.14 7.30
CA GLN A 138 -15.91 -5.37 7.76
C GLN A 138 -14.92 -6.54 7.97
N ASP A 139 -13.97 -6.69 7.08
CA ASP A 139 -12.92 -7.70 7.21
C ASP A 139 -11.94 -7.35 8.32
N GLY A 140 -11.64 -6.05 8.45
CA GLY A 140 -10.81 -5.52 9.52
C GLY A 140 -11.38 -5.83 10.91
N ASP A 141 -12.68 -5.69 11.11
CA ASP A 141 -13.33 -6.00 12.39
C ASP A 141 -13.19 -7.49 12.74
N ILE A 142 -13.39 -8.38 11.76
CA ILE A 142 -13.22 -9.83 11.95
C ILE A 142 -11.77 -10.16 12.28
N MET A 143 -10.83 -9.63 11.51
CA MET A 143 -9.41 -9.90 11.69
C MET A 143 -8.87 -9.36 13.04
N ARG A 144 -9.34 -8.18 13.49
CA ARG A 144 -9.01 -7.62 14.80
C ARG A 144 -9.54 -8.48 15.95
N LYS A 145 -10.75 -9.03 15.79
CA LYS A 145 -11.30 -9.99 16.77
C LYS A 145 -10.43 -11.24 16.86
N ILE A 146 -10.06 -11.84 15.74
CA ILE A 146 -9.17 -13.03 15.72
C ILE A 146 -7.84 -12.72 16.39
N LEU A 147 -7.25 -11.53 16.15
CA LEU A 147 -6.02 -11.12 16.82
C LEU A 147 -6.18 -11.04 18.34
N ARG A 148 -7.26 -10.42 18.84
CA ARG A 148 -7.54 -10.35 20.29
C ARG A 148 -7.68 -11.74 20.90
N ASP A 149 -8.44 -12.62 20.24
CA ASP A 149 -8.67 -13.99 20.71
C ASP A 149 -7.38 -14.82 20.71
N PHE A 150 -6.47 -14.55 19.79
CA PHE A 150 -5.17 -15.23 19.67
C PHE A 150 -4.16 -14.76 20.73
N MET A 151 -4.22 -13.49 21.14
CA MET A 151 -3.29 -12.89 22.10
C MET A 151 -3.68 -13.12 23.57
N ASN A 152 -4.92 -13.58 23.85
CA ASN A 152 -5.41 -13.94 25.17
C ASN A 152 -5.19 -15.43 25.50
#